data_2345d99a9aa7a4079e837cd3507e66ed
#
_entry.id   2345d99a9aa7a4079e837cd3507e66ed
#
_cell.length_a   1.000
_cell.length_b   1.000
_cell.length_c   1.000
_cell.angle_alpha   90.00
_cell.angle_beta   90.00
_cell.angle_gamma   90.00
#
_symmetry.space_group_name_H-M   'P 1'
#
loop_
_entity.id
_entity.type
_entity.pdbx_description
1 polymer ?
#
loop_
_entity_poly.entity_id
_entity_poly.type
_entity_poly.pdbx_seq_one_letter_code
_entity_poly.pdbx_strand_id
1 'polypeptide(L)'
;RVLFRSVLGISNQPSYLKDIDIPGDKIIFGDLNLRFLVDENLENYNTVQNWIRGLGYPEKLSQFAELNDSDAYGGANYVQKGLNIYSDATLQILTSNKIPNFQIQFKDLFPYSLSTLSFDATQTDIQYFTADVSFKYTIYNITDLGGNPL
;
A
#
# COMPACT_ATOMS: atom_id res chain seq x y z
N ARG A 1 -11.52 -4.54 1.41
CA ARG A 1 -11.39 -3.64 2.57
C ARG A 1 -10.08 -2.89 2.49
N VAL A 2 -10.12 -1.58 2.72
CA VAL A 2 -8.95 -0.69 2.72
C VAL A 2 -8.90 0.04 4.05
N LEU A 3 -7.72 0.11 4.68
CA LEU A 3 -7.50 0.83 5.93
C LEU A 3 -6.21 1.65 5.81
N PHE A 4 -6.29 2.92 6.17
CA PHE A 4 -5.14 3.83 6.32
C PHE A 4 -5.47 4.88 7.37
N ARG A 5 -4.47 5.50 7.97
CA ARG A 5 -4.66 6.52 9.01
C ARG A 5 -3.51 7.51 9.06
N SER A 6 -3.78 8.68 9.63
CA SER A 6 -2.78 9.65 10.05
C SER A 6 -2.91 9.94 11.55
N VAL A 7 -1.79 10.13 12.21
CA VAL A 7 -1.70 10.45 13.64
C VAL A 7 -0.77 11.62 13.82
N LEU A 8 -1.24 12.65 14.53
CA LEU A 8 -0.40 13.78 14.93
C LEU A 8 0.33 13.41 16.24
N GLY A 9 1.61 13.69 16.32
CA GLY A 9 2.37 13.60 17.57
C GLY A 9 1.78 14.52 18.64
N ILE A 10 1.82 14.10 19.90
CA ILE A 10 1.38 14.87 21.05
C ILE A 10 2.58 15.04 21.98
N SER A 11 2.75 16.26 22.48
CA SER A 11 3.71 16.59 23.54
C SER A 11 2.95 16.99 24.79
N ASN A 12 3.38 16.53 25.95
CA ASN A 12 2.78 16.90 27.24
C ASN A 12 3.58 17.99 27.90
N GLN A 13 2.90 19.07 28.27
CA GLN A 13 3.46 20.09 29.14
C GLN A 13 3.02 19.84 30.58
N PRO A 14 3.94 19.53 31.51
CA PRO A 14 3.58 19.35 32.91
C PRO A 14 3.10 20.65 33.53
N SER A 15 2.00 20.59 34.25
CA SER A 15 1.44 21.68 35.04
C SER A 15 1.14 21.20 36.45
N TYR A 16 1.01 22.11 37.42
CA TYR A 16 0.87 21.78 38.83
C TYR A 16 -0.37 20.92 39.16
N LEU A 17 -1.46 21.09 38.41
CA LEU A 17 -2.72 20.40 38.67
C LEU A 17 -3.04 19.31 37.65
N LYS A 18 -2.59 19.45 36.41
CA LYS A 18 -2.86 18.52 35.30
C LYS A 18 -1.87 18.78 34.17
N ASP A 19 -1.38 17.71 33.56
CA ASP A 19 -0.62 17.79 32.34
C ASP A 19 -1.51 18.31 31.19
N ILE A 20 -0.93 19.21 30.38
CA ILE A 20 -1.62 19.81 29.23
C ILE A 20 -1.05 19.19 27.97
N ASP A 21 -1.91 18.59 27.17
CA ASP A 21 -1.54 18.03 25.87
C ASP A 21 -1.37 19.17 24.86
N ILE A 22 -0.21 19.22 24.23
CA ILE A 22 0.11 20.19 23.17
C ILE A 22 0.25 19.44 21.86
N PRO A 23 -0.34 19.93 20.75
CA PRO A 23 -0.17 19.31 19.43
C PRO A 23 1.32 19.35 19.03
N GLY A 24 1.84 18.22 18.59
CA GLY A 24 3.17 18.12 18.02
C GLY A 24 3.22 18.64 16.58
N ASP A 25 4.41 18.67 16.03
CA ASP A 25 4.72 19.19 14.69
C ASP A 25 4.91 18.09 13.63
N LYS A 26 4.77 16.83 14.01
CA LYS A 26 4.99 15.67 13.13
C LYS A 26 3.73 14.84 12.96
N ILE A 27 3.38 14.59 11.70
CA ILE A 27 2.34 13.63 11.33
C ILE A 27 3.00 12.29 11.01
N ILE A 28 2.46 11.24 11.60
CA ILE A 28 2.84 9.86 11.31
C ILE A 28 1.69 9.22 10.53
N PHE A 29 2.02 8.69 9.35
CA PHE A 29 1.07 7.92 8.56
C PHE A 29 1.14 6.45 8.95
N GLY A 30 -0.02 5.83 9.14
CA GLY A 30 -0.13 4.40 9.40
C GLY A 30 0.02 3.60 8.11
N ASP A 31 0.02 2.29 8.23
CA ASP A 31 0.14 1.41 7.08
C ASP A 31 -1.14 1.41 6.24
N LEU A 32 -1.00 1.25 4.93
CA LEU A 32 -2.09 0.99 4.02
C LEU A 32 -2.34 -0.53 3.98
N ASN A 33 -3.45 -0.97 4.53
CA ASN A 33 -3.85 -2.38 4.52
C ASN A 33 -4.97 -2.60 3.52
N LEU A 34 -4.72 -3.46 2.55
CA LEU A 34 -5.68 -3.84 1.51
C LEU A 34 -6.05 -5.30 1.64
N ARG A 35 -7.36 -5.60 1.58
CA ARG A 35 -7.86 -6.95 1.36
C ARG A 35 -8.41 -7.04 -0.05
N PHE A 36 -7.95 -8.03 -0.80
CA PHE A 36 -8.37 -8.26 -2.18
C PHE A 36 -8.74 -9.73 -2.40
N LEU A 37 -9.54 -9.96 -3.44
CA LEU A 37 -9.86 -11.30 -3.91
C LEU A 37 -8.70 -11.82 -4.74
N VAL A 38 -8.33 -13.06 -4.51
CA VAL A 38 -7.26 -13.74 -5.25
C VAL A 38 -7.86 -14.43 -6.46
N ASP A 39 -7.22 -14.23 -7.62
CA ASP A 39 -7.63 -14.87 -8.86
C ASP A 39 -7.38 -16.38 -8.82
N GLU A 40 -8.14 -17.16 -9.60
CA GLU A 40 -7.98 -18.61 -9.71
C GLU A 40 -6.57 -19.00 -10.18
N ASN A 41 -5.95 -18.17 -11.03
CA ASN A 41 -4.58 -18.36 -11.52
C ASN A 41 -3.50 -17.79 -10.60
N LEU A 42 -3.87 -17.18 -9.47
CA LEU A 42 -2.97 -16.52 -8.52
C LEU A 42 -2.16 -15.33 -9.11
N GLU A 43 -2.56 -14.77 -10.25
CA GLU A 43 -1.79 -13.75 -10.96
C GLU A 43 -1.61 -12.48 -10.12
N ASN A 44 -2.71 -11.98 -9.52
CA ASN A 44 -2.66 -10.79 -8.69
C ASN A 44 -1.84 -11.00 -7.40
N TYR A 45 -1.96 -12.17 -6.78
CA TYR A 45 -1.16 -12.52 -5.60
C TYR A 45 0.32 -12.64 -5.95
N ASN A 46 0.64 -13.35 -7.03
CA ASN A 46 2.01 -13.54 -7.49
C ASN A 46 2.68 -12.23 -7.90
N THR A 47 1.93 -11.29 -8.46
CA THR A 47 2.43 -9.96 -8.80
C THR A 47 2.96 -9.22 -7.56
N VAL A 48 2.19 -9.20 -6.48
CA VAL A 48 2.60 -8.59 -5.21
C VAL A 48 3.78 -9.36 -4.58
N GLN A 49 3.74 -10.69 -4.63
CA GLN A 49 4.82 -11.54 -4.14
C GLN A 49 6.13 -11.29 -4.87
N ASN A 50 6.10 -11.18 -6.21
CA ASN A 50 7.27 -10.89 -7.01
C ASN A 50 7.83 -9.48 -6.73
N TRP A 51 6.95 -8.51 -6.46
CA TRP A 51 7.41 -7.18 -6.05
C TRP A 51 8.15 -7.22 -4.71
N ILE A 52 7.59 -7.87 -3.70
CA ILE A 52 8.27 -8.05 -2.40
C ILE A 52 9.59 -8.80 -2.57
N ARG A 53 9.58 -9.87 -3.39
CA ARG A 53 10.77 -10.68 -3.68
C ARG A 53 11.86 -9.87 -4.40
N GLY A 54 11.49 -9.03 -5.34
CA GLY A 54 12.42 -8.14 -6.03
C GLY A 54 13.07 -7.12 -5.10
N LEU A 55 12.31 -6.59 -4.13
CA LEU A 55 12.84 -5.67 -3.11
C LEU A 55 13.79 -6.38 -2.12
N GLY A 56 13.50 -7.62 -1.76
CA GLY A 56 14.26 -8.40 -0.79
C GLY A 56 15.34 -9.30 -1.39
N TYR A 57 15.32 -9.54 -2.69
CA TYR A 57 16.24 -10.40 -3.49
C TYR A 57 16.80 -11.61 -2.73
N PRO A 58 15.95 -12.55 -2.25
CA PRO A 58 16.35 -13.61 -1.33
C PRO A 58 17.28 -14.66 -1.95
N GLU A 59 17.30 -14.82 -3.27
CA GLU A 59 18.10 -15.83 -3.98
C GLU A 59 19.28 -15.21 -4.73
N LYS A 60 19.03 -14.16 -5.50
CA LYS A 60 20.02 -13.54 -6.40
C LYS A 60 19.83 -12.03 -6.49
N LEU A 61 20.93 -11.30 -6.59
CA LEU A 61 20.91 -9.85 -6.80
C LEU A 61 20.24 -9.47 -8.15
N SER A 62 20.21 -10.37 -9.13
CA SER A 62 19.52 -10.17 -10.41
C SER A 62 18.01 -9.95 -10.26
N GLN A 63 17.37 -10.47 -9.19
CA GLN A 63 15.96 -10.25 -8.92
C GLN A 63 15.62 -8.77 -8.71
N PHE A 64 16.54 -8.03 -8.12
CA PHE A 64 16.39 -6.59 -7.96
C PHE A 64 16.55 -5.86 -9.31
N ALA A 65 17.46 -6.32 -10.16
CA ALA A 65 17.61 -5.78 -11.51
C ALA A 65 16.37 -6.04 -12.38
N GLU A 66 15.81 -7.25 -12.30
CA GLU A 66 14.56 -7.61 -12.99
C GLU A 66 13.38 -6.73 -12.57
N LEU A 67 13.28 -6.38 -11.30
CA LEU A 67 12.26 -5.45 -10.80
C LEU A 67 12.39 -4.06 -11.45
N ASN A 68 13.61 -3.59 -11.63
CA ASN A 68 13.87 -2.28 -12.25
C ASN A 68 13.69 -2.28 -13.78
N ASP A 69 13.86 -3.43 -14.42
CA ASP A 69 13.72 -3.57 -15.86
C ASP A 69 12.28 -3.90 -16.30
N SER A 70 11.39 -4.26 -15.39
CA SER A 70 10.02 -4.61 -15.72
C SER A 70 9.14 -3.36 -15.80
N ASP A 71 8.50 -3.15 -16.94
CA ASP A 71 7.50 -2.09 -17.15
C ASP A 71 6.29 -2.23 -16.25
N ALA A 72 6.04 -3.42 -15.69
CA ALA A 72 4.90 -3.73 -14.85
C ALA A 72 4.95 -3.04 -13.47
N TYR A 73 6.12 -2.63 -13.02
CA TYR A 73 6.33 -2.07 -11.68
C TYR A 73 6.75 -0.60 -11.66
N GLY A 74 6.52 0.13 -12.74
CA GLY A 74 6.78 1.56 -12.76
C GLY A 74 7.64 2.08 -13.87
N GLY A 75 7.83 1.29 -14.93
CA GLY A 75 8.44 1.71 -16.17
C GLY A 75 9.85 2.30 -16.03
N ALA A 76 10.83 1.64 -16.54
CA ALA A 76 12.19 2.12 -16.59
C ALA A 76 12.30 3.42 -17.40
N ASN A 77 12.04 4.54 -16.79
CA ASN A 77 12.53 5.80 -17.32
C ASN A 77 14.04 5.86 -17.08
N TYR A 78 14.77 5.78 -18.12
CA TYR A 78 16.19 5.57 -18.34
C TYR A 78 17.18 6.43 -17.53
N VAL A 79 16.73 7.28 -16.62
CA VAL A 79 17.59 8.28 -15.98
C VAL A 79 18.01 7.92 -14.55
N GLN A 80 17.34 6.95 -13.91
CA GLN A 80 17.71 6.55 -12.54
C GLN A 80 17.62 5.04 -12.34
N LYS A 81 18.43 4.28 -13.04
CA LYS A 81 18.69 2.87 -12.70
C LYS A 81 19.19 2.80 -11.26
N GLY A 82 18.35 2.35 -10.36
CA GLY A 82 18.76 2.06 -8.99
C GLY A 82 17.87 2.60 -7.86
N LEU A 83 16.81 3.36 -8.16
CA LEU A 83 15.95 3.96 -7.14
C LEU A 83 14.44 3.67 -7.30
N ASN A 84 14.03 2.79 -8.21
CA ASN A 84 12.62 2.42 -8.39
C ASN A 84 12.16 1.36 -7.38
N ILE A 85 12.51 1.54 -6.11
CA ILE A 85 11.99 0.73 -5.01
C ILE A 85 10.60 1.20 -4.57
N TYR A 86 10.21 2.40 -4.96
CA TYR A 86 8.93 3.02 -4.61
C TYR A 86 8.04 3.12 -5.84
N SER A 87 6.75 3.03 -5.62
CA SER A 87 5.71 3.26 -6.61
C SER A 87 4.66 4.20 -6.05
N ASP A 88 3.84 4.77 -6.93
CA ASP A 88 2.69 5.56 -6.53
C ASP A 88 1.41 4.72 -6.73
N ALA A 89 0.42 4.95 -5.88
CA ALA A 89 -0.87 4.29 -6.01
C ALA A 89 -2.03 5.27 -5.89
N THR A 90 -3.08 4.99 -6.64
CA THR A 90 -4.33 5.75 -6.58
C THR A 90 -5.48 4.83 -6.22
N LEU A 91 -6.17 5.13 -5.13
CA LEU A 91 -7.39 4.45 -4.71
C LEU A 91 -8.59 5.29 -5.11
N GLN A 92 -9.38 4.80 -6.05
CA GLN A 92 -10.63 5.45 -6.45
C GLN A 92 -11.80 4.89 -5.64
N ILE A 93 -12.57 5.76 -5.02
CA ILE A 93 -13.77 5.39 -4.28
C ILE A 93 -14.98 5.58 -5.21
N LEU A 94 -15.74 4.50 -5.34
CA LEU A 94 -16.94 4.47 -6.17
C LEU A 94 -18.18 4.73 -5.31
N THR A 95 -19.17 5.41 -5.90
CA THR A 95 -20.51 5.52 -5.32
C THR A 95 -21.24 4.16 -5.39
N SER A 96 -22.40 4.06 -4.75
CA SER A 96 -23.29 2.87 -4.87
C SER A 96 -23.66 2.52 -6.31
N ASN A 97 -23.66 3.50 -7.20
CA ASN A 97 -23.93 3.33 -8.64
C ASN A 97 -22.67 2.99 -9.44
N LYS A 98 -21.54 2.66 -8.76
CA LYS A 98 -20.24 2.33 -9.38
C LYS A 98 -19.63 3.48 -10.20
N ILE A 99 -19.97 4.72 -9.87
CA ILE A 99 -19.40 5.91 -10.50
C ILE A 99 -18.26 6.41 -9.60
N PRO A 100 -17.07 6.70 -10.15
CA PRO A 100 -15.98 7.30 -9.38
C PRO A 100 -16.40 8.63 -8.75
N ASN A 101 -16.09 8.83 -7.46
CA ASN A 101 -16.47 10.04 -6.73
C ASN A 101 -15.25 10.86 -6.37
N PHE A 102 -14.31 10.27 -5.67
CA PHE A 102 -13.04 10.90 -5.30
C PHE A 102 -11.92 9.86 -5.30
N GLN A 103 -10.70 10.32 -5.23
CA GLN A 103 -9.53 9.46 -5.23
C GLN A 103 -8.57 9.84 -4.11
N ILE A 104 -7.81 8.85 -3.66
CA ILE A 104 -6.76 9.00 -2.68
C ILE A 104 -5.46 8.58 -3.34
N GLN A 105 -4.51 9.50 -3.41
CA GLN A 105 -3.21 9.28 -4.02
C GLN A 105 -2.18 9.03 -2.92
N PHE A 106 -1.49 7.90 -3.00
CA PHE A 106 -0.39 7.53 -2.12
C PHE A 106 0.93 7.68 -2.86
N LYS A 107 1.92 8.28 -2.21
CA LYS A 107 3.26 8.48 -2.78
C LYS A 107 4.29 7.62 -2.07
N ASP A 108 5.29 7.20 -2.84
CA ASP A 108 6.43 6.40 -2.37
C ASP A 108 5.97 5.12 -1.65
N LEU A 109 5.07 4.40 -2.29
CA LEU A 109 4.46 3.20 -1.75
C LEU A 109 5.28 1.96 -2.10
N PHE A 110 5.43 1.05 -1.13
CA PHE A 110 6.00 -0.27 -1.36
C PHE A 110 5.34 -1.32 -0.46
N PRO A 111 5.17 -2.56 -0.93
CA PRO A 111 4.63 -3.64 -0.11
C PRO A 111 5.72 -4.18 0.81
N TYR A 112 5.35 -4.48 2.06
CA TYR A 112 6.28 -5.10 3.01
C TYR A 112 5.74 -6.38 3.63
N SER A 113 4.43 -6.63 3.54
CA SER A 113 3.79 -7.81 4.10
C SER A 113 2.67 -8.30 3.21
N LEU A 114 2.61 -9.61 2.99
CA LEU A 114 1.56 -10.30 2.26
C LEU A 114 1.09 -11.48 3.10
N SER A 115 -0.23 -11.64 3.25
CA SER A 115 -0.79 -12.73 4.06
C SER A 115 -0.58 -14.09 3.40
N THR A 116 -0.62 -15.12 4.22
CA THR A 116 -0.67 -16.51 3.76
C THR A 116 -2.00 -16.80 3.07
N LEU A 117 -1.97 -17.69 2.08
CA LEU A 117 -3.17 -18.31 1.50
C LEU A 117 -3.46 -19.62 2.23
N SER A 118 -4.70 -19.79 2.64
CA SER A 118 -5.16 -21.05 3.23
C SER A 118 -5.88 -21.88 2.16
N PHE A 119 -5.31 -23.03 1.82
CA PHE A 119 -5.93 -24.00 0.91
C PHE A 119 -6.51 -25.14 1.74
N ASP A 120 -7.83 -25.30 1.71
CA ASP A 120 -8.53 -26.38 2.41
C ASP A 120 -9.38 -27.16 1.42
N ALA A 121 -8.96 -28.38 1.12
CA ALA A 121 -9.65 -29.29 0.20
C ALA A 121 -10.89 -29.97 0.82
N THR A 122 -11.14 -29.78 2.11
CA THR A 122 -12.27 -30.40 2.82
C THR A 122 -13.54 -29.57 2.79
N GLN A 123 -13.45 -28.32 2.33
CA GLN A 123 -14.60 -27.42 2.24
C GLN A 123 -15.49 -27.79 1.05
N THR A 124 -16.76 -27.97 1.32
CA THR A 124 -17.79 -28.30 0.32
C THR A 124 -18.41 -27.06 -0.34
N ASP A 125 -18.28 -25.89 0.29
CA ASP A 125 -18.80 -24.65 -0.23
C ASP A 125 -17.74 -23.88 -1.04
N ILE A 126 -18.19 -23.22 -2.12
CA ILE A 126 -17.33 -22.36 -2.92
C ILE A 126 -17.00 -21.11 -2.11
N GLN A 127 -15.76 -21.02 -1.64
CA GLN A 127 -15.25 -19.82 -0.98
C GLN A 127 -14.21 -19.13 -1.85
N TYR A 128 -14.30 -17.80 -1.92
CA TYR A 128 -13.29 -17.01 -2.59
C TYR A 128 -12.06 -16.87 -1.72
N PHE A 129 -10.89 -17.06 -2.32
CA PHE A 129 -9.63 -16.75 -1.63
C PHE A 129 -9.46 -15.26 -1.49
N THR A 130 -9.12 -14.81 -0.30
CA THR A 130 -8.78 -13.42 -0.01
C THR A 130 -7.36 -13.35 0.53
N ALA A 131 -6.64 -12.31 0.14
CA ALA A 131 -5.33 -12.00 0.69
C ALA A 131 -5.32 -10.58 1.24
N ASP A 132 -4.52 -10.40 2.29
CA ASP A 132 -4.23 -9.09 2.86
C ASP A 132 -2.81 -8.69 2.48
N VAL A 133 -2.65 -7.48 2.00
CA VAL A 133 -1.34 -6.88 1.73
C VAL A 133 -1.21 -5.58 2.50
N SER A 134 -0.03 -5.36 3.07
CA SER A 134 0.31 -4.15 3.80
C SER A 134 1.41 -3.38 3.09
N PHE A 135 1.17 -2.10 2.89
CA PHE A 135 2.11 -1.18 2.25
C PHE A 135 2.55 -0.10 3.23
N LYS A 136 3.78 0.34 3.09
CA LYS A 136 4.29 1.60 3.62
C LYS A 136 4.20 2.66 2.53
N TYR A 137 3.99 3.91 2.92
CA TYR A 137 3.95 5.06 2.02
C TYR A 137 4.43 6.32 2.77
N THR A 138 4.86 7.33 2.03
CA THR A 138 5.36 8.58 2.63
C THR A 138 4.22 9.52 2.97
N ILE A 139 3.28 9.74 2.04
CA ILE A 139 2.15 10.65 2.21
C ILE A 139 0.96 10.20 1.38
N TYR A 140 -0.25 10.56 1.81
CA TYR A 140 -1.43 10.46 0.97
C TYR A 140 -2.15 11.80 0.87
N ASN A 141 -2.81 12.03 -0.27
CA ASN A 141 -3.65 13.18 -0.53
C ASN A 141 -5.03 12.74 -1.01
N ILE A 142 -6.07 13.39 -0.53
CA ILE A 142 -7.43 13.18 -0.99
C ILE A 142 -7.75 14.25 -2.03
N THR A 143 -8.11 13.80 -3.24
CA THR A 143 -8.35 14.70 -4.38
C THR A 143 -9.66 14.34 -5.07
N ASP A 144 -10.15 15.28 -5.88
CA ASP A 144 -11.21 14.99 -6.84
C ASP A 144 -10.66 14.12 -8.00
N LEU A 145 -11.51 13.76 -8.94
CA LEU A 145 -11.10 12.97 -10.12
C LEU A 145 -10.15 13.73 -11.06
N GLY A 146 -10.12 15.05 -10.96
CA GLY A 146 -9.21 15.93 -11.72
C GLY A 146 -7.85 16.11 -11.04
N GLY A 147 -7.64 15.55 -9.85
CA GLY A 147 -6.40 15.70 -9.09
C GLY A 147 -6.31 16.96 -8.25
N ASN A 148 -7.37 17.74 -8.14
CA ASN A 148 -7.41 18.92 -7.28
C ASN A 148 -7.70 18.51 -5.82
N PRO A 149 -7.11 19.15 -4.82
CA PRO A 149 -7.44 18.89 -3.42
C PRO A 149 -8.93 19.10 -3.15
N LEU A 150 -9.49 18.21 -2.34
CA LEU A 150 -10.87 18.34 -1.86
C LEU A 150 -10.95 19.39 -0.76
#